data_5bd862911a3c0790a7400e4fbde814ef
#
_entry.id   5bd862911a3c0790a7400e4fbde814ef
#
_cell.length_a   1.000
_cell.length_b   1.000
_cell.length_c   1.000
_cell.angle_alpha   90.00
_cell.angle_beta   90.00
_cell.angle_gamma   90.00
#
_symmetry.space_group_name_H-M   'P 1'
#
loop_
_entity.id
_entity.type
_entity.pdbx_description
1 polymer ?
#
loop_
_entity_poly.entity_id
_entity_poly.type
_entity_poly.pdbx_seq_one_letter_code
_entity_poly.pdbx_strand_id
1 'polypeptide(L)'
;MNDPAVTEKLSPITDILAEQIYKIAYKDHSVINECERGVDNTTRVWWVQAESVLGFMNYYQKHPEKTEYFKAVQDIWEYIQTYMVDKRPGSEWFWDLDENKQPSDKKPIVEPWKCPYHNGRMCFEMVNRL
;
A
#
# COMPACT_ATOMS: atom_id res chain seq x y z
N MET A 1 1.22 16.71 -14.36
CA MET A 1 0.70 18.11 -14.39
C MET A 1 0.94 18.67 -12.99
N ASN A 2 1.93 19.56 -12.83
CA ASN A 2 2.22 20.20 -11.54
C ASN A 2 1.53 21.57 -11.54
N ASP A 3 0.28 21.61 -11.09
CA ASP A 3 -0.44 22.86 -10.85
C ASP A 3 -0.25 23.26 -9.37
N PRO A 4 0.48 24.34 -9.07
CA PRO A 4 0.75 24.78 -7.70
C PRO A 4 -0.53 25.03 -6.90
N ALA A 5 -1.56 25.59 -7.52
CA ALA A 5 -2.82 25.91 -6.84
C ALA A 5 -3.60 24.65 -6.44
N VAL A 6 -3.54 23.61 -7.26
CA VAL A 6 -4.11 22.30 -6.93
C VAL A 6 -3.29 21.62 -5.83
N THR A 7 -1.96 21.66 -5.93
CA THR A 7 -1.08 21.07 -4.93
C THR A 7 -1.26 21.71 -3.57
N GLU A 8 -1.36 23.03 -3.49
CA GLU A 8 -1.59 23.77 -2.25
C GLU A 8 -2.88 23.34 -1.55
N LYS A 9 -3.96 23.12 -2.31
CA LYS A 9 -5.25 22.68 -1.77
C LYS A 9 -5.26 21.21 -1.34
N LEU A 10 -4.59 20.34 -2.10
CA LEU A 10 -4.63 18.89 -1.86
C LEU A 10 -3.61 18.43 -0.81
N SER A 11 -2.49 19.13 -0.68
CA SER A 11 -1.41 18.72 0.22
C SER A 11 -1.86 18.50 1.67
N PRO A 12 -2.60 19.42 2.31
CA PRO A 12 -3.07 19.20 3.68
C PRO A 12 -4.00 17.99 3.81
N ILE A 13 -4.83 17.73 2.79
CA ILE A 13 -5.76 16.59 2.78
C ILE A 13 -4.98 15.28 2.70
N THR A 14 -4.02 15.21 1.78
CA THR A 14 -3.18 13.99 1.63
C THR A 14 -2.33 13.72 2.86
N ASP A 15 -1.87 14.77 3.54
CA ASP A 15 -1.08 14.64 4.75
C ASP A 15 -1.93 14.07 5.90
N ILE A 16 -3.14 14.61 6.12
CA ILE A 16 -4.09 14.06 7.10
C ILE A 16 -4.43 12.60 6.78
N LEU A 17 -4.66 12.26 5.52
CA LEU A 17 -4.95 10.88 5.13
C LEU A 17 -3.79 9.93 5.42
N ALA A 18 -2.57 10.32 5.10
CA ALA A 18 -1.38 9.51 5.37
C ALA A 18 -1.21 9.26 6.88
N GLU A 19 -1.36 10.31 7.70
CA GLU A 19 -1.29 10.21 9.16
C GLU A 19 -2.37 9.30 9.74
N GLN A 20 -3.61 9.41 9.27
CA GLN A 20 -4.70 8.56 9.75
C GLN A 20 -4.52 7.10 9.34
N ILE A 21 -4.11 6.83 8.10
CA ILE A 21 -3.83 5.47 7.65
C ILE A 21 -2.68 4.86 8.46
N TYR A 22 -1.60 5.60 8.70
CA TYR A 22 -0.49 5.15 9.52
C TYR A 22 -0.95 4.80 10.95
N LYS A 23 -1.74 5.67 11.56
CA LYS A 23 -2.20 5.50 12.94
C LYS A 23 -3.21 4.37 13.12
N ILE A 24 -4.13 4.20 12.17
CA ILE A 24 -5.29 3.31 12.32
C ILE A 24 -5.06 1.97 11.62
N ALA A 25 -4.55 2.01 10.40
CA ALA A 25 -4.55 0.86 9.49
C ALA A 25 -3.18 0.18 9.32
N TYR A 26 -2.07 0.89 9.58
CA TYR A 26 -0.74 0.29 9.52
C TYR A 26 -0.51 -0.59 10.75
N LYS A 27 -0.48 -1.91 10.55
CA LYS A 27 -0.34 -2.94 11.59
C LYS A 27 0.47 -4.12 11.07
N ASP A 28 1.35 -4.65 11.89
CA ASP A 28 2.14 -5.85 11.54
C ASP A 28 2.88 -5.72 10.20
N HIS A 29 3.56 -4.58 9.99
CA HIS A 29 4.36 -4.27 8.79
C HIS A 29 3.55 -4.23 7.50
N SER A 30 2.25 -4.00 7.58
CA SER A 30 1.32 -3.99 6.45
C SER A 30 0.10 -3.11 6.76
N VAL A 31 -0.78 -2.91 5.78
CA VAL A 31 -1.99 -2.10 5.97
C VAL A 31 -3.22 -3.00 5.89
N ILE A 32 -4.09 -2.93 6.91
CA ILE A 32 -5.36 -3.65 6.93
C ILE A 32 -6.31 -3.08 5.88
N ASN A 33 -7.26 -3.91 5.42
CA ASN A 33 -8.15 -3.51 4.33
C ASN A 33 -9.09 -2.38 4.73
N GLU A 34 -9.67 -2.44 5.92
CA GLU A 34 -10.76 -1.57 6.31
C GLU A 34 -10.93 -1.53 7.83
N CYS A 35 -11.44 -0.40 8.33
CA CYS A 35 -11.96 -0.30 9.68
C CYS A 35 -13.34 0.35 9.61
N GLU A 36 -14.41 -0.42 9.81
CA GLU A 36 -15.77 0.07 9.81
C GLU A 36 -16.35 0.03 11.24
N ARG A 37 -16.77 1.20 11.74
CA ARG A 37 -17.40 1.36 13.08
C ARG A 37 -16.58 0.74 14.21
N GLY A 38 -15.25 0.84 14.11
CA GLY A 38 -14.32 0.28 15.10
C GLY A 38 -14.06 -1.22 14.97
N VAL A 39 -14.56 -1.86 13.93
CA VAL A 39 -14.28 -3.27 13.62
C VAL A 39 -13.29 -3.32 12.46
N ASP A 40 -12.12 -3.90 12.73
CA ASP A 40 -11.07 -4.05 11.73
C ASP A 40 -11.33 -5.26 10.82
N ASN A 41 -11.31 -5.03 9.51
CA ASN A 41 -11.11 -6.09 8.52
C ASN A 41 -9.60 -6.27 8.32
N THR A 42 -9.04 -7.29 8.94
CA THR A 42 -7.60 -7.53 9.00
C THR A 42 -7.02 -8.14 7.71
N THR A 43 -7.81 -8.40 6.70
CA THR A 43 -7.35 -8.85 5.38
C THR A 43 -6.34 -7.86 4.79
N ARG A 44 -5.29 -8.36 4.14
CA ARG A 44 -4.29 -7.55 3.42
C ARG A 44 -4.54 -7.65 1.92
N VAL A 45 -5.16 -6.63 1.36
CA VAL A 45 -5.50 -6.59 -0.07
C VAL A 45 -4.33 -6.01 -0.87
N TRP A 46 -3.99 -6.60 -1.98
CA TRP A 46 -2.84 -6.32 -2.83
C TRP A 46 -2.70 -4.84 -3.24
N TRP A 47 -3.77 -4.21 -3.71
CA TRP A 47 -3.72 -2.82 -4.15
C TRP A 47 -3.60 -1.85 -2.96
N VAL A 48 -4.17 -2.19 -1.80
CA VAL A 48 -4.04 -1.40 -0.59
C VAL A 48 -2.57 -1.31 -0.17
N GLN A 49 -1.82 -2.42 -0.25
CA GLN A 49 -0.39 -2.40 0.06
C GLN A 49 0.38 -1.53 -0.94
N ALA A 50 0.13 -1.69 -2.24
CA ALA A 50 0.79 -0.90 -3.29
C ALA A 50 0.55 0.61 -3.13
N GLU A 51 -0.71 1.01 -2.91
CA GLU A 51 -1.05 2.43 -2.73
C GLU A 51 -0.52 3.00 -1.41
N SER A 52 -0.44 2.19 -0.36
CA SER A 52 0.13 2.62 0.92
C SER A 52 1.63 2.88 0.82
N VAL A 53 2.39 2.08 0.07
CA VAL A 53 3.80 2.35 -0.23
C VAL A 53 3.95 3.74 -0.87
N LEU A 54 3.14 4.04 -1.89
CA LEU A 54 3.19 5.35 -2.56
C LEU A 54 2.72 6.50 -1.65
N GLY A 55 1.65 6.28 -0.89
CA GLY A 55 1.12 7.28 0.03
C GLY A 55 2.11 7.66 1.12
N PHE A 56 2.72 6.68 1.78
CA PHE A 56 3.72 6.93 2.80
C PHE A 56 5.02 7.50 2.24
N MET A 57 5.44 7.07 1.05
CA MET A 57 6.60 7.67 0.38
C MET A 57 6.34 9.12 0.01
N ASN A 58 5.15 9.48 -0.50
CA ASN A 58 4.76 10.86 -0.75
C ASN A 58 4.82 11.72 0.52
N TYR A 59 4.31 11.19 1.63
CA TYR A 59 4.34 11.88 2.91
C TYR A 59 5.77 12.08 3.41
N TYR A 60 6.60 11.05 3.38
CA TYR A 60 7.99 11.12 3.79
C TYR A 60 8.79 12.14 2.94
N GLN A 61 8.58 12.18 1.61
CA GLN A 61 9.26 13.15 0.74
C GLN A 61 8.92 14.61 1.06
N LYS A 62 7.74 14.87 1.61
CA LYS A 62 7.35 16.20 2.11
C LYS A 62 7.86 16.47 3.53
N HIS A 63 7.97 15.45 4.35
CA HIS A 63 8.30 15.50 5.77
C HIS A 63 9.44 14.53 6.10
N PRO A 64 10.68 14.81 5.62
CA PRO A 64 11.81 13.87 5.73
C PRO A 64 12.26 13.61 7.18
N GLU A 65 11.87 14.47 8.12
CA GLU A 65 12.06 14.26 9.55
C GLU A 65 11.17 13.15 10.12
N LYS A 66 10.08 12.78 9.41
CA LYS A 66 9.14 11.72 9.77
C LYS A 66 9.61 10.36 9.25
N THR A 67 10.75 9.90 9.74
CA THR A 67 11.44 8.69 9.24
C THR A 67 10.63 7.41 9.44
N GLU A 68 9.65 7.39 10.35
CA GLU A 68 8.73 6.29 10.58
C GLU A 68 7.88 5.95 9.34
N TYR A 69 7.59 6.91 8.47
CA TYR A 69 6.87 6.66 7.22
C TYR A 69 7.75 5.96 6.17
N PHE A 70 9.03 6.33 6.09
CA PHE A 70 9.97 5.59 5.25
C PHE A 70 10.18 4.16 5.75
N LYS A 71 10.24 3.99 7.07
CA LYS A 71 10.29 2.65 7.67
C LYS A 71 9.05 1.84 7.30
N ALA A 72 7.85 2.44 7.35
CA ALA A 72 6.61 1.78 6.93
C ALA A 72 6.65 1.38 5.43
N VAL A 73 7.20 2.22 4.55
CA VAL A 73 7.42 1.87 3.13
C VAL A 73 8.29 0.62 3.00
N GLN A 74 9.41 0.56 3.73
CA GLN A 74 10.31 -0.60 3.72
C GLN A 74 9.62 -1.86 4.25
N ASP A 75 8.90 -1.75 5.36
CA ASP A 75 8.20 -2.86 6.00
C ASP A 75 7.09 -3.43 5.10
N ILE A 76 6.29 -2.55 4.49
CA ILE A 76 5.23 -2.99 3.55
C ILE A 76 5.85 -3.66 2.32
N TRP A 77 6.94 -3.12 1.80
CA TRP A 77 7.64 -3.73 0.67
C TRP A 77 8.18 -5.12 1.01
N GLU A 78 8.80 -5.29 2.17
CA GLU A 78 9.25 -6.59 2.67
C GLU A 78 8.08 -7.56 2.84
N TYR A 79 6.96 -7.09 3.39
CA TYR A 79 5.73 -7.87 3.51
C TYR A 79 5.21 -8.34 2.15
N ILE A 80 5.16 -7.45 1.16
CA ILE A 80 4.75 -7.76 -0.22
C ILE A 80 5.65 -8.87 -0.80
N GLN A 81 6.97 -8.67 -0.74
CA GLN A 81 7.93 -9.62 -1.30
C GLN A 81 7.87 -10.99 -0.63
N THR A 82 7.62 -11.02 0.67
CA THR A 82 7.65 -12.25 1.46
C THR A 82 6.36 -13.06 1.31
N TYR A 83 5.20 -12.39 1.35
CA TYR A 83 3.91 -13.07 1.49
C TYR A 83 2.97 -12.86 0.30
N MET A 84 2.99 -11.68 -0.31
CA MET A 84 1.98 -11.32 -1.32
C MET A 84 2.38 -11.74 -2.73
N VAL A 85 3.66 -11.73 -3.07
CA VAL A 85 4.15 -12.20 -4.37
C VAL A 85 4.02 -13.71 -4.46
N ASP A 86 3.20 -14.20 -5.40
CA ASP A 86 3.12 -15.62 -5.71
C ASP A 86 4.38 -16.08 -6.43
N LYS A 87 5.11 -17.01 -5.83
CA LYS A 87 6.40 -17.49 -6.35
C LYS A 87 6.27 -18.52 -7.47
N ARG A 88 5.07 -18.91 -7.87
CA ARG A 88 4.86 -19.83 -8.99
C ARG A 88 5.30 -19.17 -10.31
N PRO A 89 5.99 -19.88 -11.21
CA PRO A 89 6.40 -19.31 -12.50
C PRO A 89 5.22 -18.73 -13.28
N GLY A 90 5.37 -17.49 -13.77
CA GLY A 90 4.34 -16.80 -14.55
C GLY A 90 3.15 -16.30 -13.73
N SER A 91 3.22 -16.38 -12.42
CA SER A 91 2.18 -15.85 -11.54
C SER A 91 2.40 -14.35 -11.22
N GLU A 92 1.54 -13.80 -10.42
CA GLU A 92 1.45 -12.39 -10.04
C GLU A 92 1.31 -12.29 -8.50
N TRP A 93 0.89 -11.18 -7.93
CA TRP A 93 0.59 -11.09 -6.51
C TRP A 93 -0.72 -11.80 -6.19
N PHE A 94 -0.83 -12.42 -5.01
CA PHE A 94 -2.12 -12.89 -4.51
C PHE A 94 -3.11 -11.73 -4.39
N TRP A 95 -4.40 -12.01 -4.47
CA TRP A 95 -5.45 -10.99 -4.32
C TRP A 95 -5.44 -10.39 -2.92
N ASP A 96 -5.43 -11.24 -1.93
CA ASP A 96 -5.39 -10.88 -0.52
C ASP A 96 -4.73 -11.98 0.31
N LEU A 97 -4.41 -11.59 1.53
CA LEU A 97 -3.92 -12.50 2.57
C LEU A 97 -4.80 -12.33 3.80
N ASP A 98 -5.06 -13.43 4.49
CA ASP A 98 -5.74 -13.42 5.78
C ASP A 98 -4.79 -12.96 6.93
N GLU A 99 -5.28 -12.99 8.16
CA GLU A 99 -4.51 -12.65 9.37
C GLU A 99 -3.30 -13.57 9.60
N ASN A 100 -3.35 -14.80 9.08
CA ASN A 100 -2.28 -15.79 9.14
C ASN A 100 -1.35 -15.71 7.93
N LYS A 101 -1.48 -14.67 7.10
CA LYS A 101 -0.71 -14.42 5.87
C LYS A 101 -0.91 -15.51 4.80
N GLN A 102 -2.07 -16.18 4.82
CA GLN A 102 -2.43 -17.18 3.83
C GLN A 102 -3.27 -16.55 2.73
N PRO A 103 -2.95 -16.83 1.46
CA PRO A 103 -3.74 -16.33 0.34
C PRO A 103 -5.11 -17.02 0.27
N SER A 104 -6.13 -16.28 -0.17
CA SER A 104 -7.42 -16.86 -0.48
C SER A 104 -7.30 -17.83 -1.67
N ASP A 105 -7.76 -19.06 -1.49
CA ASP A 105 -7.85 -20.09 -2.53
C ASP A 105 -9.02 -19.88 -3.51
N LYS A 106 -9.92 -18.97 -3.17
CA LYS A 106 -11.16 -18.68 -3.93
C LYS A 106 -11.04 -17.51 -4.88
N LYS A 107 -9.96 -16.74 -4.79
CA LYS A 107 -9.78 -15.54 -5.62
C LYS A 107 -8.80 -15.79 -6.74
N PRO A 108 -9.12 -15.34 -7.96
CA PRO A 108 -8.23 -15.50 -9.10
C PRO A 108 -6.98 -14.64 -8.95
N ILE A 109 -5.89 -15.09 -9.56
CA ILE A 109 -4.63 -14.32 -9.62
C ILE A 109 -4.81 -13.06 -10.48
N VAL A 110 -5.58 -13.16 -11.57
CA VAL A 110 -5.88 -12.06 -12.49
C VAL A 110 -7.36 -12.09 -12.86
N GLU A 111 -8.00 -10.94 -12.86
CA GLU A 111 -9.36 -10.73 -13.34
C GLU A 111 -9.55 -9.25 -13.74
N PRO A 112 -10.71 -8.83 -14.28
CA PRO A 112 -10.93 -7.44 -14.70
C PRO A 112 -10.67 -6.38 -13.63
N TRP A 113 -10.87 -6.68 -12.35
CA TRP A 113 -10.60 -5.78 -11.21
C TRP A 113 -9.23 -5.97 -10.60
N LYS A 114 -8.52 -7.04 -10.94
CA LYS A 114 -7.15 -7.30 -10.51
C LYS A 114 -6.26 -7.47 -11.73
N CYS A 115 -5.81 -6.35 -12.24
CA CYS A 115 -4.78 -6.26 -13.28
C CYS A 115 -3.50 -5.64 -12.68
N PRO A 116 -2.36 -5.70 -13.35
CA PRO A 116 -1.07 -5.22 -12.82
C PRO A 116 -0.96 -3.67 -12.78
N TYR A 117 -2.08 -2.95 -12.66
CA TYR A 117 -2.08 -1.49 -12.63
C TYR A 117 -1.45 -0.93 -11.35
N HIS A 118 -2.00 -1.29 -10.17
CA HIS A 118 -1.54 -0.70 -8.90
C HIS A 118 -0.11 -1.13 -8.54
N ASN A 119 0.20 -2.41 -8.62
CA ASN A 119 1.54 -2.92 -8.35
C ASN A 119 2.57 -2.46 -9.39
N GLY A 120 2.22 -2.49 -10.69
CA GLY A 120 3.07 -1.96 -11.75
C GLY A 120 3.34 -0.46 -11.58
N ARG A 121 2.29 0.33 -11.34
CA ARG A 121 2.42 1.77 -11.06
C ARG A 121 3.31 2.02 -9.84
N MET A 122 3.07 1.29 -8.74
CA MET A 122 3.89 1.43 -7.53
C MET A 122 5.37 1.15 -7.83
N CYS A 123 5.69 0.06 -8.53
CA CYS A 123 7.07 -0.26 -8.87
C CYS A 123 7.73 0.82 -9.74
N PHE A 124 7.05 1.30 -10.80
CA PHE A 124 7.59 2.36 -11.66
C PHE A 124 7.80 3.68 -10.91
N GLU A 125 6.83 4.07 -10.09
CA GLU A 125 6.93 5.29 -9.28
C GLU A 125 8.07 5.20 -8.28
N MET A 126 8.25 4.06 -7.61
CA MET A 126 9.33 3.90 -6.64
C MET A 126 10.71 3.90 -7.30
N VAL A 127 10.88 3.25 -8.44
CA VAL A 127 12.15 3.30 -9.22
C VAL A 127 12.52 4.72 -9.62
N ASN A 128 11.52 5.56 -9.93
CA ASN A 128 11.77 6.96 -10.30
C ASN A 128 12.05 7.89 -9.10
N ARG A 129 11.84 7.43 -7.87
CA ARG A 129 11.98 8.24 -6.64
C ARG A 129 13.19 7.88 -5.80
N LEU A 130 13.78 6.71 -6.04
CA LEU A 130 14.97 6.19 -5.35
C LEU A 130 16.21 6.33 -6.22
#